data_a399b208a9482c98e0697193525ed108
#
_entry.id   a399b208a9482c98e0697193525ed108
#
_cell.length_a   1.000
_cell.length_b   1.000
_cell.length_c   1.000
_cell.angle_alpha   90.00
_cell.angle_beta   90.00
_cell.angle_gamma   90.00
#
_symmetry.space_group_name_H-M   'P 1'
#
loop_
_entity.id
_entity.type
_entity.pdbx_description
1 polymer ?
#
loop_
_entity_poly.entity_id
_entity_poly.type
_entity_poly.pdbx_seq_one_letter_code
_entity_poly.pdbx_strand_id
1 'polypeptide(L)'
;MSIISDLAVDVFQDEFDSDSTVATSGSIQAWMENNLGQLNTLIHQDFSGTGAVLDTEAQSIHKELYLSNYYSKQSRNALRGITNTSNDSNILSLKDGESAVTFVNRNEVAKVYKGLASDSKAKLDDLVAKYNIYEAKPQQVGGFEGEIYTGDPS
;
A
#
# COMPACT_ATOMS: atom_id res chain seq x y z
N MET A 1 -1.93 22.46 6.54
CA MET A 1 -2.23 21.02 6.68
C MET A 1 -0.93 20.23 6.65
N SER A 2 -0.93 19.06 7.22
CA SER A 2 0.27 18.20 7.12
C SER A 2 0.31 17.51 5.76
N ILE A 3 1.48 17.18 5.27
CA ILE A 3 1.67 16.47 4.00
C ILE A 3 0.87 15.15 3.99
N ILE A 4 0.81 14.46 5.12
CA ILE A 4 0.01 13.22 5.24
C ILE A 4 -1.49 13.50 5.13
N SER A 5 -1.96 14.62 5.68
CA SER A 5 -3.37 15.02 5.53
C SER A 5 -3.71 15.31 4.07
N ASP A 6 -2.84 16.02 3.36
CA ASP A 6 -3.06 16.34 1.95
C ASP A 6 -3.01 15.07 1.10
N LEU A 7 -2.03 14.19 1.34
CA LEU A 7 -1.95 12.88 0.68
C LEU A 7 -3.20 12.01 0.93
N ALA A 8 -3.74 12.03 2.15
CA ALA A 8 -4.95 11.28 2.48
C ALA A 8 -6.18 11.83 1.73
N VAL A 9 -6.26 13.14 1.53
CA VAL A 9 -7.33 13.76 0.72
C VAL A 9 -7.17 13.38 -0.75
N ASP A 10 -5.96 13.41 -1.28
CA ASP A 10 -5.69 13.02 -2.66
C ASP A 10 -6.06 11.55 -2.91
N VAL A 11 -5.67 10.65 -2.01
CA VAL A 11 -6.05 9.23 -2.10
C VAL A 11 -7.57 9.05 -2.03
N PHE A 12 -8.23 9.78 -1.15
CA PHE A 12 -9.69 9.70 -1.03
C PHE A 12 -10.40 10.17 -2.30
N GLN A 13 -9.89 11.20 -2.94
CA GLN A 13 -10.45 11.72 -4.19
C GLN A 13 -10.14 10.83 -5.39
N ASP A 14 -8.88 10.44 -5.54
CA ASP A 14 -8.39 9.74 -6.73
C ASP A 14 -8.77 8.25 -6.75
N GLU A 15 -8.70 7.58 -5.60
CA GLU A 15 -8.89 6.12 -5.54
C GLU A 15 -10.30 5.72 -5.11
N PHE A 16 -11.00 6.60 -4.40
CA PHE A 16 -12.33 6.31 -3.85
C PHE A 16 -13.41 7.28 -4.35
N ASP A 17 -13.11 8.11 -5.35
CA ASP A 17 -14.06 9.07 -5.95
C ASP A 17 -14.80 9.91 -4.89
N SER A 18 -14.15 10.19 -3.77
CA SER A 18 -14.75 10.85 -2.60
C SER A 18 -15.94 10.11 -1.99
N ASP A 19 -16.04 8.81 -2.20
CA ASP A 19 -17.13 7.99 -1.63
C ASP A 19 -16.88 7.68 -0.16
N SER A 20 -17.53 8.44 0.71
CA SER A 20 -17.41 8.28 2.16
C SER A 20 -18.00 6.97 2.71
N THR A 21 -18.73 6.22 1.88
CA THR A 21 -19.25 4.89 2.27
C THR A 21 -18.16 3.82 2.20
N VAL A 22 -17.13 4.05 1.40
CA VAL A 22 -16.01 3.13 1.19
C VAL A 22 -14.85 3.45 2.12
N ALA A 23 -14.45 4.71 2.17
CA ALA A 23 -13.37 5.20 3.02
C ALA A 23 -13.62 6.69 3.35
N THR A 24 -12.87 7.22 4.30
CA THR A 24 -12.86 8.66 4.58
C THR A 24 -11.43 9.17 4.61
N SER A 25 -11.21 10.41 4.22
CA SER A 25 -9.87 11.03 4.28
C SER A 25 -9.28 10.97 5.70
N GLY A 26 -10.12 11.12 6.73
CA GLY A 26 -9.69 11.00 8.12
C GLY A 26 -9.23 9.57 8.50
N SER A 27 -9.92 8.54 8.01
CA SER A 27 -9.49 7.16 8.25
C SER A 27 -8.21 6.80 7.50
N ILE A 28 -8.04 7.33 6.31
CA ILE A 28 -6.82 7.17 5.50
C ILE A 28 -5.65 7.86 6.19
N GLN A 29 -5.84 9.12 6.62
CA GLN A 29 -4.83 9.87 7.34
C GLN A 29 -4.39 9.15 8.62
N ALA A 30 -5.35 8.72 9.45
CA ALA A 30 -5.04 8.01 10.70
C ALA A 30 -4.25 6.72 10.43
N TRP A 31 -4.60 5.99 9.38
CA TRP A 31 -3.83 4.80 9.00
C TRP A 31 -2.40 5.15 8.57
N MET A 32 -2.25 6.17 7.74
CA MET A 32 -0.94 6.62 7.25
C MET A 32 -0.03 7.08 8.39
N GLU A 33 -0.56 7.86 9.31
CA GLU A 33 0.19 8.32 10.49
C GLU A 33 0.63 7.16 11.39
N ASN A 34 -0.26 6.20 11.62
CA ASN A 34 0.04 5.03 12.45
C ASN A 34 0.99 4.03 11.79
N ASN A 35 1.14 4.07 10.48
CA ASN A 35 1.98 3.13 9.73
C ASN A 35 3.25 3.76 9.13
N LEU A 36 3.66 4.94 9.61
CA LEU A 36 4.94 5.55 9.22
C LEU A 36 6.14 4.64 9.51
N GLY A 37 6.08 3.84 10.56
CA GLY A 37 7.11 2.87 10.88
C GLY A 37 7.31 1.80 9.81
N GLN A 38 6.24 1.36 9.15
CA GLN A 38 6.34 0.44 8.02
C GLN A 38 7.01 1.10 6.82
N LEU A 39 6.62 2.33 6.52
CA LEU A 39 7.25 3.12 5.46
C LEU A 39 8.74 3.30 5.74
N ASN A 40 9.09 3.73 6.93
CA ASN A 40 10.48 3.94 7.35
C ASN A 40 11.34 2.68 7.18
N THR A 41 10.79 1.53 7.54
CA THR A 41 11.48 0.25 7.39
C THR A 41 11.72 -0.11 5.92
N LEU A 42 10.77 0.18 5.04
CA LEU A 42 10.87 -0.13 3.62
C LEU A 42 11.90 0.74 2.89
N ILE A 43 11.96 2.04 3.23
CA ILE A 43 12.78 3.02 2.50
C ILE A 43 13.96 3.55 3.31
N HIS A 44 14.23 2.97 4.48
CA HIS A 44 15.36 3.33 5.35
C HIS A 44 15.38 4.82 5.73
N GLN A 45 14.20 5.35 6.07
CA GLN A 45 14.01 6.72 6.53
C GLN A 45 13.53 6.74 7.99
N ASP A 46 13.44 7.93 8.57
CA ASP A 46 12.99 8.14 9.94
C ASP A 46 11.96 9.28 10.00
N PHE A 47 10.84 9.08 9.35
CA PHE A 47 9.72 10.01 9.42
C PHE A 47 8.95 9.78 10.73
N SER A 48 8.63 10.83 11.44
CA SER A 48 7.92 10.73 12.71
C SER A 48 6.92 11.86 12.93
N GLY A 49 5.85 11.53 13.63
CA GLY A 49 4.81 12.46 14.04
C GLY A 49 3.86 12.89 12.93
N THR A 50 2.84 13.63 13.33
CA THR A 50 1.78 14.13 12.43
C THR A 50 2.28 15.20 11.45
N GLY A 51 3.43 15.80 11.74
CA GLY A 51 4.09 16.80 10.89
C GLY A 51 5.21 16.24 10.01
N ALA A 52 5.28 14.91 9.84
CA ALA A 52 6.31 14.29 9.00
C ALA A 52 6.32 14.87 7.59
N VAL A 53 7.50 15.23 7.12
CA VAL A 53 7.72 15.77 5.77
C VAL A 53 8.23 14.65 4.88
N LEU A 54 7.32 14.08 4.08
CA LEU A 54 7.64 13.05 3.11
C LEU A 54 8.00 13.71 1.77
N ASP A 55 9.06 13.24 1.14
CA ASP A 55 9.35 13.58 -0.25
C ASP A 55 8.29 12.97 -1.19
N THR A 56 8.24 13.43 -2.43
CA THR A 56 7.24 13.02 -3.41
C THR A 56 7.25 11.51 -3.67
N GLU A 57 8.43 10.93 -3.69
CA GLU A 57 8.64 9.50 -3.90
C GLU A 57 8.15 8.69 -2.69
N ALA A 58 8.46 9.14 -1.48
CA ALA A 58 7.95 8.51 -0.25
C ALA A 58 6.42 8.61 -0.13
N GLN A 59 5.82 9.72 -0.58
CA GLN A 59 4.36 9.87 -0.65
C GLN A 59 3.74 8.82 -1.58
N SER A 60 4.33 8.62 -2.77
CA SER A 60 3.87 7.59 -3.72
C SER A 60 3.98 6.19 -3.15
N ILE A 61 5.05 5.88 -2.45
CA ILE A 61 5.27 4.60 -1.76
C ILE A 61 4.23 4.43 -0.65
N HIS A 62 3.98 5.46 0.14
CA HIS A 62 3.01 5.41 1.25
C HIS A 62 1.58 5.23 0.76
N LYS A 63 1.22 5.85 -0.36
CA LYS A 63 -0.05 5.63 -1.07
C LYS A 63 -0.22 4.15 -1.44
N GLU A 64 0.75 3.56 -2.12
CA GLU A 64 0.67 2.15 -2.53
C GLU A 64 0.68 1.18 -1.34
N LEU A 65 1.41 1.51 -0.28
CA LEU A 65 1.40 0.75 0.96
C LEU A 65 0.00 0.75 1.59
N TYR A 66 -0.67 1.90 1.63
CA TYR A 66 -2.05 1.99 2.08
C TYR A 66 -3.00 1.16 1.21
N LEU A 67 -2.93 1.29 -0.11
CA LEU A 67 -3.81 0.59 -1.04
C LEU A 67 -3.64 -0.93 -0.97
N SER A 68 -2.42 -1.42 -0.89
CA SER A 68 -2.17 -2.85 -0.73
C SER A 68 -2.76 -3.39 0.58
N ASN A 69 -2.67 -2.63 1.66
CA ASN A 69 -3.29 -2.97 2.94
C ASN A 69 -4.82 -2.91 2.86
N TYR A 70 -5.37 -1.86 2.27
CA TYR A 70 -6.80 -1.69 2.10
C TYR A 70 -7.42 -2.86 1.34
N TYR A 71 -6.91 -3.20 0.17
CA TYR A 71 -7.43 -4.31 -0.64
C TYR A 71 -7.25 -5.66 0.03
N SER A 72 -6.15 -5.89 0.72
CA SER A 72 -5.95 -7.10 1.53
C SER A 72 -6.98 -7.21 2.64
N LYS A 73 -7.31 -6.11 3.30
CA LYS A 73 -8.35 -6.05 4.34
C LYS A 73 -9.73 -6.34 3.75
N GLN A 74 -10.05 -5.78 2.59
CA GLN A 74 -11.33 -6.04 1.92
C GLN A 74 -11.46 -7.51 1.49
N SER A 75 -10.39 -8.12 1.01
CA SER A 75 -10.37 -9.56 0.71
C SER A 75 -10.69 -10.39 1.96
N ARG A 76 -10.03 -10.09 3.08
CA ARG A 76 -10.31 -10.77 4.37
C ARG A 76 -11.73 -10.54 4.87
N ASN A 77 -12.27 -9.33 4.70
CA ASN A 77 -13.63 -9.02 5.10
C ASN A 77 -14.67 -9.79 4.28
N ALA A 78 -14.45 -9.92 2.97
CA ALA A 78 -15.30 -10.74 2.11
C ALA A 78 -15.29 -12.21 2.56
N LEU A 79 -14.14 -12.77 2.90
CA LEU A 79 -14.02 -14.14 3.40
C LEU A 79 -14.66 -14.33 4.78
N ARG A 80 -14.56 -13.35 5.68
CA ARG A 80 -15.25 -13.40 6.99
C ARG A 80 -16.76 -13.53 6.85
N GLY A 81 -17.34 -12.86 5.88
CA GLY A 81 -18.75 -13.00 5.58
C GLY A 81 -19.15 -14.44 5.19
N ILE A 82 -18.25 -15.22 4.60
CA ILE A 82 -18.48 -16.61 4.23
C ILE A 82 -18.50 -17.52 5.48
N THR A 83 -17.59 -17.28 6.42
CA THR A 83 -17.48 -18.10 7.64
C THR A 83 -18.60 -17.88 8.64
N ASN A 84 -19.22 -16.71 8.63
CA ASN A 84 -20.26 -16.33 9.60
C ASN A 84 -21.68 -16.61 9.12
N THR A 85 -21.89 -16.80 7.83
CA THR A 85 -23.18 -17.15 7.24
C THR A 85 -23.13 -18.61 6.79
N SER A 86 -23.78 -19.46 7.56
CA SER A 86 -23.91 -20.88 7.21
C SER A 86 -24.46 -21.07 5.80
N ASN A 87 -23.78 -21.88 5.01
CA ASN A 87 -24.21 -22.56 3.78
C ASN A 87 -24.78 -21.73 2.63
N ASP A 88 -25.37 -20.56 2.86
CA ASP A 88 -26.02 -19.77 1.80
C ASP A 88 -25.04 -19.00 0.92
N SER A 89 -23.80 -18.84 1.39
CA SER A 89 -22.78 -18.05 0.68
C SER A 89 -22.25 -18.71 -0.62
N ASN A 90 -22.53 -19.99 -0.81
CA ASN A 90 -22.14 -20.75 -2.00
C ASN A 90 -23.23 -20.83 -3.07
N ILE A 91 -24.44 -20.36 -2.76
CA ILE A 91 -25.55 -20.35 -3.70
C ILE A 91 -25.39 -19.13 -4.61
N LEU A 92 -25.03 -19.36 -5.88
CA LEU A 92 -24.86 -18.30 -6.87
C LEU A 92 -26.20 -17.84 -7.44
N SER A 93 -27.17 -18.74 -7.55
CA SER A 93 -28.51 -18.42 -8.00
C SER A 93 -29.51 -19.40 -7.44
N LEU A 94 -30.69 -18.89 -7.09
CA LEU A 94 -31.85 -19.67 -6.69
C LEU A 94 -32.96 -19.33 -7.69
N LYS A 95 -33.55 -20.36 -8.31
CA LYS A 95 -34.68 -20.20 -9.24
C LYS A 95 -35.89 -20.92 -8.64
N ASP A 96 -36.96 -20.16 -8.45
CA ASP A 96 -38.25 -20.70 -8.05
C ASP A 96 -39.30 -20.23 -9.08
N GLY A 97 -39.79 -21.18 -9.88
CA GLY A 97 -40.72 -20.88 -10.97
C GLY A 97 -40.14 -19.92 -11.99
N GLU A 98 -40.78 -18.75 -12.18
CA GLU A 98 -40.32 -17.68 -13.05
C GLU A 98 -39.38 -16.67 -12.36
N SER A 99 -39.22 -16.77 -11.05
CA SER A 99 -38.35 -15.89 -10.27
C SER A 99 -36.97 -16.47 -10.13
N ALA A 100 -35.93 -15.66 -10.37
CA ALA A 100 -34.55 -16.02 -10.12
C ALA A 100 -33.88 -14.98 -9.22
N VAL A 101 -33.20 -15.43 -8.17
CA VAL A 101 -32.39 -14.60 -7.31
C VAL A 101 -30.93 -14.98 -7.49
N THR A 102 -30.10 -14.04 -7.86
CA THR A 102 -28.66 -14.23 -8.01
C THR A 102 -27.94 -13.59 -6.83
N PHE A 103 -27.13 -14.38 -6.14
CA PHE A 103 -26.32 -13.92 -5.03
C PHE A 103 -24.90 -13.60 -5.49
N VAL A 104 -24.32 -12.56 -4.92
CA VAL A 104 -22.92 -12.24 -5.18
C VAL A 104 -22.03 -13.32 -4.59
N ASN A 105 -21.17 -13.90 -5.41
CA ASN A 105 -20.19 -14.88 -4.96
C ASN A 105 -19.06 -14.17 -4.19
N ARG A 106 -19.06 -14.28 -2.88
CA ARG A 106 -18.05 -13.65 -2.01
C ARG A 106 -16.64 -14.18 -2.27
N ASN A 107 -16.49 -15.42 -2.71
CA ASN A 107 -15.19 -15.95 -3.11
C ASN A 107 -14.63 -15.22 -4.32
N GLU A 108 -15.46 -14.92 -5.31
CA GLU A 108 -15.04 -14.14 -6.48
C GLU A 108 -14.69 -12.71 -6.09
N VAL A 109 -15.48 -12.08 -5.22
CA VAL A 109 -15.18 -10.75 -4.68
C VAL A 109 -13.85 -10.75 -3.93
N ALA A 110 -13.62 -11.75 -3.06
CA ALA A 110 -12.37 -11.90 -2.34
C ALA A 110 -11.17 -12.09 -3.27
N LYS A 111 -11.33 -12.86 -4.35
CA LYS A 111 -10.27 -13.03 -5.37
C LYS A 111 -9.94 -11.73 -6.10
N VAL A 112 -10.96 -10.94 -6.47
CA VAL A 112 -10.76 -9.63 -7.10
C VAL A 112 -9.97 -8.71 -6.18
N TYR A 113 -10.35 -8.58 -4.92
CA TYR A 113 -9.60 -7.78 -3.96
C TYR A 113 -8.18 -8.30 -3.70
N LYS A 114 -8.00 -9.60 -3.68
CA LYS A 114 -6.66 -10.20 -3.57
C LYS A 114 -5.80 -9.88 -4.78
N GLY A 115 -6.38 -9.89 -5.98
CA GLY A 115 -5.70 -9.47 -7.21
C GLY A 115 -5.27 -8.01 -7.14
N LEU A 116 -6.18 -7.11 -6.74
CA LEU A 116 -5.86 -5.68 -6.57
C LEU A 116 -4.77 -5.46 -5.51
N ALA A 117 -4.81 -6.20 -4.40
CA ALA A 117 -3.77 -6.14 -3.38
C ALA A 117 -2.42 -6.60 -3.92
N SER A 118 -2.40 -7.66 -4.72
CA SER A 118 -1.19 -8.18 -5.36
C SER A 118 -0.59 -7.18 -6.35
N ASP A 119 -1.42 -6.53 -7.15
CA ASP A 119 -0.98 -5.51 -8.10
C ASP A 119 -0.41 -4.29 -7.39
N SER A 120 -1.09 -3.79 -6.36
CA SER A 120 -0.59 -2.69 -5.54
C SER A 120 0.72 -3.05 -4.84
N LYS A 121 0.85 -4.29 -4.36
CA LYS A 121 2.09 -4.77 -3.74
C LYS A 121 3.24 -4.84 -4.73
N ALA A 122 3.00 -5.33 -5.94
CA ALA A 122 4.02 -5.40 -6.99
C ALA A 122 4.52 -3.98 -7.36
N LYS A 123 3.61 -3.02 -7.48
CA LYS A 123 3.94 -1.62 -7.71
C LYS A 123 4.69 -1.01 -6.54
N LEU A 124 4.29 -1.32 -5.31
CA LEU A 124 4.99 -0.91 -4.09
C LEU A 124 6.43 -1.43 -4.08
N ASP A 125 6.62 -2.71 -4.34
CA ASP A 125 7.95 -3.35 -4.35
C ASP A 125 8.88 -2.72 -5.42
N ASP A 126 8.35 -2.39 -6.58
CA ASP A 126 9.09 -1.68 -7.64
C ASP A 126 9.48 -0.26 -7.22
N LEU A 127 8.56 0.50 -6.64
CA LEU A 127 8.82 1.85 -6.15
C LEU A 127 9.85 1.85 -5.01
N VAL A 128 9.74 0.92 -4.08
CA VAL A 128 10.69 0.77 -2.96
C VAL A 128 12.08 0.42 -3.48
N ALA A 129 12.18 -0.50 -4.42
CA ALA A 129 13.46 -0.88 -5.02
C ALA A 129 14.12 0.32 -5.72
N LYS A 130 13.36 1.08 -6.49
CA LYS A 130 13.85 2.28 -7.18
C LYS A 130 14.28 3.37 -6.19
N TYR A 131 13.48 3.61 -5.15
CA TYR A 131 13.80 4.58 -4.12
C TYR A 131 15.12 4.23 -3.42
N ASN A 132 15.25 3.00 -2.98
CA ASN A 132 16.45 2.55 -2.25
C ASN A 132 17.71 2.58 -3.12
N ILE A 133 17.59 2.27 -4.41
CA ILE A 133 18.71 2.38 -5.36
C ILE A 133 19.11 3.84 -5.57
N TYR A 134 18.13 4.72 -5.72
CA TYR A 134 18.38 6.15 -5.93
C TYR A 134 19.03 6.80 -4.71
N GLU A 135 18.56 6.47 -3.52
CA GLU A 135 19.11 6.97 -2.25
C GLU A 135 20.41 6.27 -1.82
N ALA A 136 20.73 5.13 -2.41
CA ALA A 136 21.97 4.43 -2.15
C ALA A 136 23.16 5.29 -2.63
N LYS A 137 23.86 5.88 -1.68
CA LYS A 137 25.10 6.58 -1.98
C LYS A 137 26.12 5.55 -2.46
N PRO A 138 26.74 5.76 -3.63
CA PRO A 138 27.82 4.87 -4.05
C PRO A 138 28.89 4.91 -2.97
N GLN A 139 29.08 3.77 -2.31
CA GLN A 139 30.23 3.62 -1.44
C GLN A 139 31.46 3.54 -2.32
N GLN A 140 32.29 4.54 -2.19
CA GLN A 140 33.59 4.51 -2.80
C GLN A 140 34.37 3.32 -2.18
N VAL A 141 34.52 2.28 -2.98
CA VAL A 141 35.28 1.12 -2.56
C VAL A 141 36.74 1.50 -2.50
N GLY A 142 37.18 1.70 -1.30
CA GLY A 142 38.59 1.73 -0.99
C GLY A 142 39.32 2.97 -1.44
N GLY A 143 39.94 3.63 -0.54
CA GLY A 143 40.92 4.65 -0.78
C GLY A 143 42.15 4.19 -1.55
N PHE A 144 41.91 3.39 -2.60
CA PHE A 144 42.97 2.89 -3.44
C PHE A 144 43.81 3.98 -4.08
N GLU A 145 43.15 5.05 -4.40
CA GLU A 145 43.79 6.13 -5.15
C GLU A 145 44.73 6.99 -4.28
N GLY A 146 44.47 7.06 -3.00
CA GLY A 146 45.34 7.80 -2.10
C GLY A 146 46.62 7.07 -1.71
N GLU A 147 46.56 5.76 -1.71
CA GLU A 147 47.69 4.97 -1.23
C GLU A 147 48.73 4.65 -2.28
N ILE A 148 48.32 4.60 -3.52
CA ILE A 148 49.22 4.24 -4.62
C ILE A 148 50.29 5.32 -4.87
N TYR A 149 49.99 6.54 -4.51
CA TYR A 149 50.81 7.70 -4.83
C TYR A 149 51.59 8.27 -3.64
N THR A 150 51.46 7.66 -2.50
CA THR A 150 52.25 8.05 -1.34
C THR A 150 53.63 7.43 -1.31
N GLY A 151 53.88 6.47 -2.17
CA GLY A 151 55.20 5.97 -2.42
C GLY A 151 56.01 6.93 -3.24
N ASP A 152 56.76 7.78 -2.60
CA ASP A 152 57.76 8.56 -3.29
C ASP A 152 58.78 7.67 -3.94
N PRO A 153 58.99 7.76 -5.20
CA PRO A 153 59.98 6.94 -5.92
C PRO A 153 61.41 7.40 -5.71
N SER A 154 61.63 8.41 -4.98
CA SER A 154 63.02 8.88 -4.71
C SER A 154 63.82 7.97 -3.84
#